data_8bb3018d79199f7272172e4d065fe5fe
#
_entry.id   8bb3018d79199f7272172e4d065fe5fe
#
_cell.length_a   1.000
_cell.length_b   1.000
_cell.length_c   1.000
_cell.angle_alpha   90.00
_cell.angle_beta   90.00
_cell.angle_gamma   90.00
#
_symmetry.space_group_name_H-M   'P 1'
#
loop_
_entity.id
_entity.type
_entity.pdbx_description
1 polymer ?
#
loop_
_entity_poly.entity_id
_entity_poly.type
_entity_poly.pdbx_seq_one_letter_code
_entity_poly.pdbx_strand_id
1 'polypeptide(L)'
;ETKQHMATKQATIEANQPEPSNRMETVFDRFRVGGFDPTVRWWEFAGFGSLIVIALVMRLWDVGVRAMHHDESLHALYSWNLFNDLNYQHNPMMHGPFQFEANAAIFFILGDSDVTARLLYVVMGTALIAMPFLLRKRIGRLGAIFTAAALTFSPTLLYFSRFARNDILMAVWAFGLVISMWRYLDEGKNRYLYFSAALMALALGTKESAYLVIATLGLFLALQVGAPTLSRLLR
;
A
#
# COMPACT_ATOMS: atom_id res chain seq x y z
N GLU A 1 -20.47 59.04 4.32
CA GLU A 1 -20.74 58.02 5.37
C GLU A 1 -20.88 56.59 4.79
N THR A 2 -21.59 56.42 3.65
CA THR A 2 -21.87 55.08 3.04
C THR A 2 -20.60 54.35 2.55
N LYS A 3 -19.61 55.09 1.98
CA LYS A 3 -18.35 54.52 1.50
C LYS A 3 -17.43 54.03 2.63
N GLN A 4 -17.40 54.75 3.74
CA GLN A 4 -16.61 54.35 4.93
C GLN A 4 -17.21 53.13 5.62
N HIS A 5 -18.53 53.01 5.64
CA HIS A 5 -19.22 51.85 6.22
C HIS A 5 -19.04 50.58 5.39
N MET A 6 -19.00 50.69 4.05
CA MET A 6 -18.66 49.55 3.17
C MET A 6 -17.21 49.11 3.29
N ALA A 7 -16.27 50.04 3.37
CA ALA A 7 -14.84 49.72 3.55
C ALA A 7 -14.57 48.98 4.88
N THR A 8 -15.22 49.43 5.97
CA THR A 8 -15.09 48.78 7.29
C THR A 8 -15.71 47.38 7.30
N LYS A 9 -16.85 47.20 6.58
CA LYS A 9 -17.48 45.88 6.48
C LYS A 9 -16.69 44.91 5.64
N GLN A 10 -16.02 45.38 4.57
CA GLN A 10 -15.12 44.57 3.76
C GLN A 10 -13.87 44.15 4.48
N ALA A 11 -13.22 45.08 5.23
CA ALA A 11 -12.07 44.78 6.07
C ALA A 11 -12.40 43.77 7.18
N THR A 12 -13.62 43.83 7.74
CA THR A 12 -14.06 42.86 8.77
C THR A 12 -14.35 41.48 8.17
N ILE A 13 -14.78 41.39 6.92
CA ILE A 13 -15.02 40.14 6.20
C ILE A 13 -13.68 39.49 5.81
N GLU A 14 -12.69 40.28 5.37
CA GLU A 14 -11.34 39.78 5.05
C GLU A 14 -10.56 39.35 6.28
N ALA A 15 -10.68 40.08 7.40
CA ALA A 15 -10.06 39.71 8.66
C ALA A 15 -10.62 38.43 9.31
N ASN A 16 -11.81 38.00 8.92
CA ASN A 16 -12.50 36.83 9.45
C ASN A 16 -12.44 35.61 8.51
N GLN A 17 -11.72 35.71 7.38
CA GLN A 17 -11.44 34.54 6.57
C GLN A 17 -10.29 33.75 7.19
N PRO A 18 -10.47 32.49 7.62
CA PRO A 18 -9.36 31.68 8.11
C PRO A 18 -8.33 31.53 6.98
N GLU A 19 -7.07 31.84 7.28
CA GLU A 19 -5.96 31.65 6.35
C GLU A 19 -5.98 30.26 5.70
N PRO A 20 -5.56 30.12 4.44
CA PRO A 20 -5.59 28.85 3.71
C PRO A 20 -4.81 27.72 4.44
N SER A 21 -3.77 28.06 5.20
CA SER A 21 -3.01 27.14 6.08
C SER A 21 -3.89 26.52 7.17
N ASN A 22 -4.83 27.28 7.72
CA ASN A 22 -5.73 26.82 8.78
C ASN A 22 -6.79 25.81 8.28
N ARG A 23 -7.07 25.75 6.96
CA ARG A 23 -8.01 24.77 6.38
C ARG A 23 -7.43 23.37 6.33
N MET A 24 -6.17 23.23 5.95
CA MET A 24 -5.50 21.92 5.93
C MET A 24 -5.28 21.38 7.34
N GLU A 25 -4.89 22.24 8.29
CA GLU A 25 -4.73 21.85 9.69
C GLU A 25 -6.01 21.31 10.30
N THR A 26 -7.16 21.94 10.04
CA THR A 26 -8.47 21.43 10.54
C THR A 26 -8.86 20.08 9.95
N VAL A 27 -8.47 19.77 8.70
CA VAL A 27 -8.69 18.44 8.10
C VAL A 27 -7.76 17.42 8.76
N PHE A 28 -6.48 17.74 8.94
CA PHE A 28 -5.54 16.84 9.60
C PHE A 28 -5.92 16.55 11.06
N ASP A 29 -6.37 17.57 11.80
CA ASP A 29 -6.79 17.41 13.20
C ASP A 29 -7.99 16.47 13.34
N ARG A 30 -8.92 16.46 12.37
CA ARG A 30 -10.05 15.51 12.35
C ARG A 30 -9.59 14.04 12.28
N PHE A 31 -8.49 13.78 11.58
CA PHE A 31 -7.95 12.42 11.40
C PHE A 31 -6.86 12.07 12.40
N ARG A 32 -6.35 13.05 13.15
CA ARG A 32 -5.28 12.81 14.13
C ARG A 32 -5.79 11.98 15.31
N VAL A 33 -5.21 10.80 15.48
CA VAL A 33 -5.48 9.95 16.64
C VAL A 33 -4.64 10.45 17.82
N GLY A 34 -5.30 11.02 18.82
CA GLY A 34 -4.65 11.45 20.07
C GLY A 34 -4.35 10.29 21.01
N GLY A 35 -3.45 10.50 21.98
CA GLY A 35 -3.26 9.59 23.12
C GLY A 35 -2.56 8.27 22.84
N PHE A 36 -2.08 8.01 21.60
CA PHE A 36 -1.32 6.80 21.30
C PHE A 36 0.17 6.98 21.68
N ASP A 37 0.64 6.12 22.60
CA ASP A 37 2.05 6.00 22.93
C ASP A 37 2.81 5.29 21.78
N PRO A 38 3.74 5.97 21.10
CA PRO A 38 4.47 5.40 19.97
C PRO A 38 5.54 4.38 20.38
N THR A 39 5.87 4.25 21.67
CA THR A 39 6.89 3.31 22.14
C THR A 39 6.50 1.88 21.76
N VAL A 40 7.48 1.13 21.27
CA VAL A 40 7.27 -0.28 20.92
C VAL A 40 7.54 -1.12 22.16
N ARG A 41 6.57 -1.94 22.53
CA ARG A 41 6.71 -2.85 23.67
C ARG A 41 7.37 -4.15 23.21
N TRP A 42 8.15 -4.78 24.08
CA TRP A 42 8.86 -6.02 23.77
C TRP A 42 7.94 -7.13 23.22
N TRP A 43 6.72 -7.25 23.73
CA TRP A 43 5.74 -8.24 23.25
C TRP A 43 5.21 -7.96 21.83
N GLU A 44 5.23 -6.71 21.37
CA GLU A 44 4.92 -6.37 19.98
C GLU A 44 6.02 -6.92 19.05
N PHE A 45 7.28 -6.73 19.41
CA PHE A 45 8.40 -7.33 18.66
C PHE A 45 8.33 -8.85 18.65
N ALA A 46 8.05 -9.47 19.79
CA ALA A 46 7.92 -10.92 19.88
C ALA A 46 6.72 -11.42 19.06
N GLY A 47 5.56 -10.74 19.16
CA GLY A 47 4.36 -11.10 18.42
C GLY A 47 4.53 -10.96 16.89
N PHE A 48 4.97 -9.80 16.41
CA PHE A 48 5.21 -9.61 14.97
C PHE A 48 6.37 -10.45 14.47
N GLY A 49 7.46 -10.55 15.23
CA GLY A 49 8.63 -11.39 14.86
C GLY A 49 8.25 -12.85 14.70
N SER A 50 7.51 -13.42 15.66
CA SER A 50 7.04 -14.82 15.57
C SER A 50 6.10 -15.02 14.38
N LEU A 51 5.13 -14.10 14.14
CA LEU A 51 4.22 -14.19 13.00
C LEU A 51 4.97 -14.11 11.67
N ILE A 52 5.95 -13.23 11.54
CA ILE A 52 6.77 -13.11 10.33
C ILE A 52 7.59 -14.39 10.09
N VAL A 53 8.20 -14.94 11.13
CA VAL A 53 8.95 -16.22 11.02
C VAL A 53 8.02 -17.36 10.62
N ILE A 54 6.88 -17.52 11.30
CA ILE A 54 5.87 -18.53 10.95
C ILE A 54 5.41 -18.34 9.51
N ALA A 55 5.08 -17.10 9.13
CA ALA A 55 4.63 -16.77 7.78
C ALA A 55 5.68 -17.14 6.73
N LEU A 56 6.95 -16.84 6.98
CA LEU A 56 8.05 -17.16 6.08
C LEU A 56 8.23 -18.69 5.95
N VAL A 57 8.24 -19.40 7.08
CA VAL A 57 8.35 -20.87 7.08
C VAL A 57 7.20 -21.51 6.30
N MET A 58 5.95 -21.11 6.58
CA MET A 58 4.77 -21.65 5.88
C MET A 58 4.81 -21.37 4.36
N ARG A 59 5.40 -20.25 3.94
CA ARG A 59 5.49 -19.87 2.52
C ARG A 59 6.65 -20.53 1.80
N LEU A 60 7.75 -20.77 2.48
CA LEU A 60 8.91 -21.45 1.92
C LEU A 60 8.78 -22.98 1.94
N TRP A 61 7.96 -23.52 2.84
CA TRP A 61 7.81 -24.98 2.99
C TRP A 61 7.39 -25.61 1.66
N ASP A 62 8.22 -26.48 1.12
CA ASP A 62 7.98 -27.20 -0.14
C ASP A 62 7.54 -26.30 -1.32
N VAL A 63 8.05 -25.07 -1.40
CA VAL A 63 7.63 -24.08 -2.42
C VAL A 63 7.96 -24.53 -3.84
N GLY A 64 9.02 -25.35 -4.03
CA GLY A 64 9.44 -25.88 -5.31
C GLY A 64 8.87 -27.27 -5.68
N VAL A 65 8.19 -27.95 -4.73
CA VAL A 65 7.73 -29.34 -4.96
C VAL A 65 6.51 -29.41 -5.88
N ARG A 66 5.62 -28.43 -5.77
CA ARG A 66 4.42 -28.38 -6.61
C ARG A 66 4.77 -27.97 -8.04
N ALA A 67 4.30 -28.74 -9.02
CA ALA A 67 4.40 -28.36 -10.43
C ALA A 67 3.78 -26.95 -10.66
N MET A 68 4.37 -26.19 -11.57
CA MET A 68 3.84 -24.87 -11.93
C MET A 68 2.46 -24.99 -12.57
N HIS A 69 1.53 -24.18 -12.11
CA HIS A 69 0.26 -23.98 -12.77
C HIS A 69 0.48 -23.29 -14.14
N HIS A 70 -0.46 -23.45 -15.06
CA HIS A 70 -0.35 -22.81 -16.38
C HIS A 70 -0.06 -21.31 -16.31
N ASP A 71 -0.76 -20.56 -15.47
CA ASP A 71 -0.53 -19.13 -15.30
C ASP A 71 0.87 -18.83 -14.71
N GLU A 72 1.34 -19.64 -13.74
CA GLU A 72 2.68 -19.48 -13.17
C GLU A 72 3.77 -19.71 -14.21
N SER A 73 3.61 -20.77 -15.01
CA SER A 73 4.59 -21.13 -16.05
C SER A 73 4.72 -20.05 -17.12
N LEU A 74 3.59 -19.42 -17.50
CA LEU A 74 3.64 -18.29 -18.42
C LEU A 74 4.43 -17.11 -17.84
N HIS A 75 4.12 -16.69 -16.61
CA HIS A 75 4.83 -15.58 -15.98
C HIS A 75 6.32 -15.89 -15.75
N ALA A 76 6.65 -17.12 -15.34
CA ALA A 76 8.02 -17.58 -15.18
C ALA A 76 8.76 -17.61 -16.52
N LEU A 77 8.13 -18.14 -17.59
CA LEU A 77 8.71 -18.19 -18.94
C LEU A 77 9.02 -16.80 -19.51
N TYR A 78 8.08 -15.86 -19.39
CA TYR A 78 8.32 -14.49 -19.86
C TYR A 78 9.46 -13.81 -19.08
N SER A 79 9.54 -14.03 -17.75
CA SER A 79 10.64 -13.54 -16.92
C SER A 79 11.97 -14.21 -17.31
N TRP A 80 11.94 -15.50 -17.62
CA TRP A 80 13.11 -16.26 -18.06
C TRP A 80 13.59 -15.83 -19.45
N ASN A 81 12.67 -15.56 -20.38
CA ASN A 81 12.99 -15.01 -21.69
C ASN A 81 13.66 -13.63 -21.57
N LEU A 82 13.16 -12.78 -20.65
CA LEU A 82 13.77 -11.48 -20.36
C LEU A 82 15.18 -11.65 -19.78
N PHE A 83 15.36 -12.59 -18.84
CA PHE A 83 16.66 -12.88 -18.22
C PHE A 83 17.70 -13.38 -19.23
N ASN A 84 17.29 -14.22 -20.20
CA ASN A 84 18.19 -14.81 -21.20
C ASN A 84 18.30 -14.01 -22.51
N ASP A 85 17.74 -12.81 -22.57
CA ASP A 85 17.73 -11.94 -23.77
C ASP A 85 17.14 -12.64 -25.03
N LEU A 86 16.06 -13.42 -24.82
CA LEU A 86 15.40 -14.19 -25.87
C LEU A 86 14.25 -13.41 -26.52
N ASN A 87 14.52 -12.20 -27.02
CA ASN A 87 13.53 -11.32 -27.69
C ASN A 87 12.24 -11.13 -26.87
N TYR A 88 12.37 -10.89 -25.57
CA TYR A 88 11.22 -10.58 -24.73
C TYR A 88 10.48 -9.36 -25.28
N GLN A 89 9.19 -9.54 -25.56
CA GLN A 89 8.28 -8.46 -25.88
C GLN A 89 7.15 -8.48 -24.85
N HIS A 90 6.96 -7.34 -24.20
CA HIS A 90 5.89 -7.22 -23.23
C HIS A 90 4.52 -7.36 -23.91
N ASN A 91 3.71 -8.30 -23.42
CA ASN A 91 2.34 -8.49 -23.88
C ASN A 91 1.38 -7.86 -22.83
N PRO A 92 0.64 -6.79 -23.17
CA PRO A 92 -0.30 -6.15 -22.24
C PRO A 92 -1.37 -7.08 -21.66
N MET A 93 -1.73 -8.17 -22.35
CA MET A 93 -2.67 -9.19 -21.83
C MET A 93 -2.12 -9.94 -20.61
N MET A 94 -0.80 -9.90 -20.40
CA MET A 94 -0.13 -10.52 -19.25
C MET A 94 0.02 -9.56 -18.08
N HIS A 95 -0.76 -8.48 -18.05
CA HIS A 95 -0.72 -7.39 -17.08
C HIS A 95 0.54 -6.50 -17.20
N GLY A 96 0.93 -5.81 -16.13
CA GLY A 96 2.06 -4.87 -16.16
C GLY A 96 3.44 -5.53 -16.13
N PRO A 97 4.49 -4.81 -16.53
CA PRO A 97 5.84 -5.35 -16.69
C PRO A 97 6.57 -5.65 -15.37
N PHE A 98 6.18 -5.03 -14.27
CA PHE A 98 6.90 -5.07 -13.00
C PHE A 98 7.29 -6.49 -12.54
N GLN A 99 6.35 -7.43 -12.61
CA GLN A 99 6.65 -8.79 -12.13
C GLN A 99 7.69 -9.51 -12.99
N PHE A 100 7.71 -9.26 -14.31
CA PHE A 100 8.66 -9.90 -15.22
C PHE A 100 10.07 -9.38 -14.97
N GLU A 101 10.21 -8.07 -14.81
CA GLU A 101 11.48 -7.41 -14.50
C GLU A 101 12.01 -7.83 -13.12
N ALA A 102 11.14 -7.86 -12.10
CA ALA A 102 11.52 -8.27 -10.77
C ALA A 102 11.92 -9.75 -10.69
N ASN A 103 11.20 -10.65 -11.36
CA ASN A 103 11.57 -12.06 -11.42
C ASN A 103 12.86 -12.28 -12.25
N ALA A 104 13.02 -11.60 -13.38
CA ALA A 104 14.26 -11.66 -14.16
C ALA A 104 15.48 -11.22 -13.33
N ALA A 105 15.33 -10.16 -12.51
CA ALA A 105 16.38 -9.74 -11.59
C ALA A 105 16.69 -10.82 -10.52
N ILE A 106 15.68 -11.53 -10.02
CA ILE A 106 15.89 -12.66 -9.10
C ILE A 106 16.63 -13.80 -9.80
N PHE A 107 16.27 -14.15 -11.02
CA PHE A 107 16.97 -15.16 -11.81
C PHE A 107 18.43 -14.78 -12.05
N PHE A 108 18.70 -13.51 -12.30
CA PHE A 108 20.07 -13.01 -12.46
C PHE A 108 20.91 -13.17 -11.19
N ILE A 109 20.32 -12.97 -10.00
CA ILE A 109 21.06 -13.02 -8.73
C ILE A 109 21.17 -14.44 -8.17
N LEU A 110 20.10 -15.26 -8.28
CA LEU A 110 19.96 -16.54 -7.59
C LEU A 110 19.85 -17.75 -8.51
N GLY A 111 19.92 -17.54 -9.83
CA GLY A 111 19.67 -18.58 -10.84
C GLY A 111 18.19 -18.86 -11.06
N ASP A 112 17.89 -19.54 -12.19
CA ASP A 112 16.55 -19.89 -12.61
C ASP A 112 16.11 -21.25 -12.07
N SER A 113 15.02 -21.27 -11.33
CA SER A 113 14.39 -22.48 -10.79
C SER A 113 12.93 -22.21 -10.42
N ASP A 114 12.13 -23.25 -10.22
CA ASP A 114 10.75 -23.15 -9.73
C ASP A 114 10.67 -22.45 -8.36
N VAL A 115 11.71 -22.57 -7.53
CA VAL A 115 11.82 -21.90 -6.25
C VAL A 115 12.04 -20.40 -6.44
N THR A 116 13.04 -20.02 -7.24
CA THR A 116 13.38 -18.61 -7.46
C THR A 116 12.28 -17.86 -8.21
N ALA A 117 11.56 -18.53 -9.11
CA ALA A 117 10.37 -17.98 -9.78
C ALA A 117 9.24 -17.59 -8.81
N ARG A 118 9.15 -18.25 -7.64
CA ARG A 118 8.16 -17.97 -6.59
C ARG A 118 8.68 -17.09 -5.47
N LEU A 119 9.98 -16.86 -5.39
CA LEU A 119 10.61 -16.19 -4.26
C LEU A 119 10.13 -14.75 -4.06
N LEU A 120 9.92 -14.00 -5.15
CA LEU A 120 9.36 -12.66 -5.11
C LEU A 120 8.04 -12.63 -4.32
N TYR A 121 7.15 -13.55 -4.61
CA TYR A 121 5.81 -13.61 -4.02
C TYR A 121 5.85 -14.07 -2.56
N VAL A 122 6.77 -14.97 -2.22
CA VAL A 122 7.04 -15.38 -0.83
C VAL A 122 7.50 -14.19 0.00
N VAL A 123 8.47 -13.43 -0.51
CA VAL A 123 9.01 -12.24 0.18
C VAL A 123 7.92 -11.18 0.34
N MET A 124 7.19 -10.86 -0.72
CA MET A 124 6.12 -9.87 -0.68
C MET A 124 4.95 -10.29 0.21
N GLY A 125 4.55 -11.56 0.14
CA GLY A 125 3.51 -12.10 1.03
C GLY A 125 3.94 -12.12 2.50
N THR A 126 5.23 -12.29 2.79
CA THR A 126 5.77 -12.18 4.15
C THR A 126 5.86 -10.72 4.60
N ALA A 127 6.27 -9.81 3.73
CA ALA A 127 6.29 -8.38 4.00
C ALA A 127 4.90 -7.83 4.35
N LEU A 128 3.84 -8.35 3.69
CA LEU A 128 2.45 -8.00 3.98
C LEU A 128 2.07 -8.23 5.46
N ILE A 129 2.65 -9.25 6.11
CA ILE A 129 2.38 -9.57 7.52
C ILE A 129 2.95 -8.51 8.47
N ALA A 130 4.05 -7.86 8.09
CA ALA A 130 4.64 -6.79 8.89
C ALA A 130 3.90 -5.45 8.77
N MET A 131 3.14 -5.24 7.69
CA MET A 131 2.52 -3.94 7.37
C MET A 131 1.48 -3.47 8.39
N PRO A 132 0.64 -4.31 9.04
CA PRO A 132 -0.27 -3.87 10.09
C PRO A 132 0.40 -3.16 11.26
N PHE A 133 1.66 -3.46 11.55
CA PHE A 133 2.45 -2.75 12.54
C PHE A 133 2.50 -1.23 12.29
N LEU A 134 2.52 -0.81 11.03
CA LEU A 134 2.54 0.59 10.64
C LEU A 134 1.20 1.30 10.88
N LEU A 135 0.10 0.55 10.99
CA LEU A 135 -1.24 1.06 11.29
C LEU A 135 -1.64 0.93 12.76
N ARG A 136 -0.76 0.41 13.65
CA ARG A 136 -1.09 0.17 15.07
C ARG A 136 -1.64 1.39 15.81
N LYS A 137 -1.29 2.60 15.37
CA LYS A 137 -1.85 3.85 15.90
C LYS A 137 -3.35 3.97 15.64
N ARG A 138 -3.84 3.43 14.52
CA ARG A 138 -5.23 3.50 14.07
C ARG A 138 -6.09 2.35 14.58
N ILE A 139 -5.56 1.14 14.49
CA ILE A 139 -6.30 -0.10 14.81
C ILE A 139 -5.96 -0.65 16.20
N GLY A 140 -5.10 0.05 16.94
CA GLY A 140 -4.59 -0.40 18.23
C GLY A 140 -3.51 -1.49 18.09
N ARG A 141 -2.76 -1.71 19.17
CA ARG A 141 -1.64 -2.68 19.19
C ARG A 141 -2.12 -4.11 19.01
N LEU A 142 -3.14 -4.51 19.77
CA LEU A 142 -3.72 -5.86 19.65
C LEU A 142 -4.40 -6.04 18.29
N GLY A 143 -5.15 -5.03 17.80
CA GLY A 143 -5.76 -5.06 16.48
C GLY A 143 -4.73 -5.28 15.37
N ALA A 144 -3.56 -4.65 15.45
CA ALA A 144 -2.48 -4.85 14.50
C ALA A 144 -1.92 -6.29 14.52
N ILE A 145 -1.71 -6.88 15.71
CA ILE A 145 -1.27 -8.27 15.84
C ILE A 145 -2.34 -9.26 15.34
N PHE A 146 -3.61 -9.06 15.69
CA PHE A 146 -4.69 -9.91 15.19
C PHE A 146 -4.81 -9.82 13.66
N THR A 147 -4.65 -8.61 13.09
CA THR A 147 -4.62 -8.45 11.63
C THR A 147 -3.44 -9.20 11.02
N ALA A 148 -2.24 -9.07 11.59
CA ALA A 148 -1.06 -9.81 11.13
C ALA A 148 -1.25 -11.33 11.24
N ALA A 149 -1.86 -11.82 12.32
CA ALA A 149 -2.20 -13.24 12.49
C ALA A 149 -3.22 -13.70 11.43
N ALA A 150 -4.28 -12.93 11.21
CA ALA A 150 -5.27 -13.23 10.17
C ALA A 150 -4.65 -13.30 8.78
N LEU A 151 -3.74 -12.37 8.44
CA LEU A 151 -2.99 -12.38 7.18
C LEU A 151 -2.02 -13.58 7.09
N THR A 152 -1.40 -13.99 8.23
CA THR A 152 -0.47 -15.13 8.28
C THR A 152 -1.18 -16.44 7.95
N PHE A 153 -2.33 -16.67 8.60
CA PHE A 153 -3.07 -17.94 8.53
C PHE A 153 -4.18 -17.94 7.47
N SER A 154 -4.39 -16.85 6.73
CA SER A 154 -5.35 -16.81 5.61
C SER A 154 -4.95 -17.82 4.52
N PRO A 155 -5.80 -18.83 4.22
CA PRO A 155 -5.49 -19.80 3.18
C PRO A 155 -5.30 -19.15 1.81
N THR A 156 -6.11 -18.16 1.48
CA THR A 156 -6.03 -17.41 0.22
C THR A 156 -4.71 -16.67 0.09
N LEU A 157 -4.32 -15.92 1.12
CA LEU A 157 -3.05 -15.17 1.08
C LEU A 157 -1.83 -16.11 1.10
N LEU A 158 -1.91 -17.22 1.85
CA LEU A 158 -0.87 -18.24 1.83
C LEU A 158 -0.72 -18.83 0.43
N TYR A 159 -1.82 -19.18 -0.23
CA TYR A 159 -1.81 -19.71 -1.60
C TYR A 159 -1.17 -18.70 -2.57
N PHE A 160 -1.67 -17.47 -2.64
CA PHE A 160 -1.15 -16.46 -3.57
C PHE A 160 0.27 -15.97 -3.24
N SER A 161 0.73 -16.12 -2.00
CA SER A 161 2.13 -15.87 -1.63
C SER A 161 3.10 -16.95 -2.10
N ARG A 162 2.60 -18.10 -2.57
CA ARG A 162 3.36 -19.24 -3.07
C ARG A 162 3.08 -19.50 -4.55
N PHE A 163 2.51 -18.51 -5.22
CA PHE A 163 2.03 -18.60 -6.59
C PHE A 163 2.59 -17.41 -7.39
N ALA A 164 3.30 -17.70 -8.48
CA ALA A 164 3.96 -16.67 -9.28
C ALA A 164 2.95 -15.85 -10.11
N ARG A 165 2.20 -14.99 -9.41
CA ARG A 165 1.15 -14.15 -10.03
C ARG A 165 1.01 -12.79 -9.31
N ASN A 166 0.50 -11.81 -10.02
CA ASN A 166 0.41 -10.40 -9.62
C ASN A 166 -0.41 -10.12 -8.34
N ASP A 167 -1.25 -11.05 -7.89
CA ASP A 167 -2.27 -10.78 -6.87
C ASP A 167 -1.66 -10.37 -5.52
N ILE A 168 -0.62 -11.07 -5.06
CA ILE A 168 0.04 -10.73 -3.80
C ILE A 168 0.82 -9.41 -3.88
N LEU A 169 1.39 -9.10 -5.04
CA LEU A 169 2.06 -7.81 -5.28
C LEU A 169 1.05 -6.67 -5.16
N MET A 170 -0.09 -6.81 -5.82
CA MET A 170 -1.19 -5.83 -5.72
C MET A 170 -1.69 -5.65 -4.28
N ALA A 171 -1.79 -6.72 -3.50
CA ALA A 171 -2.18 -6.63 -2.08
C ALA A 171 -1.17 -5.79 -1.28
N VAL A 172 0.13 -5.97 -1.52
CA VAL A 172 1.19 -5.19 -0.87
C VAL A 172 1.11 -3.71 -1.27
N TRP A 173 0.99 -3.42 -2.59
CA TRP A 173 0.90 -2.04 -3.07
C TRP A 173 -0.36 -1.33 -2.56
N ALA A 174 -1.51 -1.98 -2.65
CA ALA A 174 -2.77 -1.42 -2.18
C ALA A 174 -2.75 -1.15 -0.66
N PHE A 175 -2.25 -2.10 0.13
CA PHE A 175 -2.12 -1.89 1.57
C PHE A 175 -1.09 -0.82 1.91
N GLY A 176 0.01 -0.76 1.17
CA GLY A 176 1.01 0.31 1.28
C GLY A 176 0.43 1.69 1.00
N LEU A 177 -0.44 1.83 -0.01
CA LEU A 177 -1.16 3.07 -0.31
C LEU A 177 -2.07 3.48 0.86
N VAL A 178 -2.82 2.54 1.44
CA VAL A 178 -3.65 2.81 2.63
C VAL A 178 -2.78 3.28 3.79
N ILE A 179 -1.66 2.62 4.06
CA ILE A 179 -0.72 3.01 5.12
C ILE A 179 -0.17 4.43 4.87
N SER A 180 0.31 4.71 3.66
CA SER A 180 0.89 6.00 3.30
C SER A 180 -0.14 7.12 3.42
N MET A 181 -1.38 6.89 2.98
CA MET A 181 -2.50 7.81 3.13
C MET A 181 -2.76 8.14 4.62
N TRP A 182 -2.91 7.12 5.47
CA TRP A 182 -3.18 7.33 6.89
C TRP A 182 -2.00 7.98 7.61
N ARG A 183 -0.76 7.61 7.28
CA ARG A 183 0.43 8.24 7.82
C ARG A 183 0.55 9.71 7.41
N TYR A 184 0.19 10.03 6.17
CA TYR A 184 0.15 11.42 5.73
C TYR A 184 -0.89 12.23 6.52
N LEU A 185 -2.10 11.70 6.69
CA LEU A 185 -3.16 12.33 7.46
C LEU A 185 -2.80 12.49 8.97
N ASP A 186 -1.99 11.57 9.52
CA ASP A 186 -1.56 11.63 10.91
C ASP A 186 -0.40 12.60 11.16
N GLU A 187 0.57 12.63 10.23
CA GLU A 187 1.86 13.28 10.46
C GLU A 187 2.09 14.52 9.58
N GLY A 188 1.34 14.69 8.48
CA GLY A 188 1.50 15.79 7.54
C GLY A 188 2.85 15.82 6.79
N LYS A 189 3.60 14.72 6.78
CA LYS A 189 4.96 14.70 6.23
C LYS A 189 4.95 14.33 4.75
N ASN A 190 5.58 15.16 3.92
CA ASN A 190 5.64 14.98 2.45
C ASN A 190 6.24 13.64 2.01
N ARG A 191 7.10 13.01 2.82
CA ARG A 191 7.65 11.67 2.51
C ARG A 191 6.56 10.64 2.19
N TYR A 192 5.40 10.71 2.84
CA TYR A 192 4.31 9.78 2.57
C TYR A 192 3.63 10.03 1.23
N LEU A 193 3.67 11.25 0.70
CA LEU A 193 3.23 11.54 -0.66
C LEU A 193 4.17 10.91 -1.68
N TYR A 194 5.48 11.01 -1.48
CA TYR A 194 6.47 10.34 -2.34
C TYR A 194 6.32 8.82 -2.30
N PHE A 195 6.11 8.24 -1.11
CA PHE A 195 5.81 6.81 -0.99
C PHE A 195 4.52 6.43 -1.70
N SER A 196 3.46 7.24 -1.57
CA SER A 196 2.21 7.00 -2.29
C SER A 196 2.41 7.05 -3.81
N ALA A 197 3.15 8.02 -4.32
CA ALA A 197 3.45 8.13 -5.75
C ALA A 197 4.23 6.90 -6.26
N ALA A 198 5.26 6.46 -5.53
CA ALA A 198 6.01 5.26 -5.87
C ALA A 198 5.14 4.00 -5.86
N LEU A 199 4.31 3.83 -4.83
CA LEU A 199 3.39 2.69 -4.71
C LEU A 199 2.31 2.70 -5.80
N MET A 200 1.82 3.88 -6.21
CA MET A 200 0.91 4.02 -7.34
C MET A 200 1.58 3.60 -8.65
N ALA A 201 2.81 4.02 -8.88
CA ALA A 201 3.57 3.62 -10.07
C ALA A 201 3.81 2.11 -10.11
N LEU A 202 4.21 1.51 -8.97
CA LEU A 202 4.37 0.05 -8.84
C LEU A 202 3.05 -0.69 -9.06
N ALA A 203 1.95 -0.20 -8.49
CA ALA A 203 0.63 -0.81 -8.67
C ALA A 203 0.17 -0.77 -10.13
N LEU A 204 0.31 0.39 -10.80
CA LEU A 204 -0.02 0.56 -12.22
C LEU A 204 0.88 -0.29 -13.13
N GLY A 205 2.17 -0.42 -12.79
CA GLY A 205 3.11 -1.31 -13.47
C GLY A 205 2.92 -2.80 -13.16
N THR A 206 2.00 -3.15 -12.24
CA THR A 206 1.73 -4.54 -11.86
C THR A 206 0.44 -5.07 -12.48
N LYS A 207 -0.69 -4.37 -12.31
CA LYS A 207 -2.00 -4.86 -12.76
C LYS A 207 -3.02 -3.73 -12.92
N GLU A 208 -3.95 -3.87 -13.84
CA GLU A 208 -5.01 -2.89 -14.15
C GLU A 208 -5.96 -2.63 -12.97
N SER A 209 -6.10 -3.59 -12.06
CA SER A 209 -6.88 -3.40 -10.82
C SER A 209 -6.38 -2.24 -9.95
N ALA A 210 -5.15 -1.74 -10.21
CA ALA A 210 -4.61 -0.52 -9.60
C ALA A 210 -5.52 0.68 -9.80
N TYR A 211 -6.17 0.82 -10.97
CA TYR A 211 -7.11 1.92 -11.25
C TYR A 211 -8.28 1.93 -10.26
N LEU A 212 -8.82 0.75 -9.92
CA LEU A 212 -9.90 0.63 -8.95
C LEU A 212 -9.45 1.01 -7.54
N VAL A 213 -8.27 0.56 -7.13
CA VAL A 213 -7.69 0.91 -5.82
C VAL A 213 -7.48 2.41 -5.71
N ILE A 214 -6.85 3.03 -6.73
CA ILE A 214 -6.57 4.47 -6.76
C ILE A 214 -7.88 5.27 -6.78
N ALA A 215 -8.85 4.87 -7.60
CA ALA A 215 -10.16 5.52 -7.67
C ALA A 215 -10.90 5.45 -6.33
N THR A 216 -10.90 4.28 -5.67
CA THR A 216 -11.55 4.09 -4.36
C THR A 216 -10.91 4.97 -3.28
N LEU A 217 -9.59 4.97 -3.17
CA LEU A 217 -8.87 5.81 -2.19
C LEU A 217 -9.01 7.29 -2.52
N GLY A 218 -8.95 7.67 -3.81
CA GLY A 218 -9.16 9.03 -4.27
C GLY A 218 -10.57 9.53 -3.97
N LEU A 219 -11.60 8.72 -4.22
CA LEU A 219 -12.99 9.03 -3.88
C LEU A 219 -13.17 9.19 -2.36
N PHE A 220 -12.59 8.29 -1.56
CA PHE A 220 -12.61 8.41 -0.11
C PHE A 220 -12.03 9.75 0.35
N LEU A 221 -10.85 10.13 -0.15
CA LEU A 221 -10.23 11.41 0.19
C LEU A 221 -11.07 12.60 -0.29
N ALA A 222 -11.60 12.55 -1.50
CA ALA A 222 -12.45 13.59 -2.05
C ALA A 222 -13.72 13.81 -1.21
N LEU A 223 -14.37 12.75 -0.76
CA LEU A 223 -15.53 12.84 0.12
C LEU A 223 -15.16 13.38 1.51
N GLN A 224 -14.04 12.99 2.08
CA GLN A 224 -13.61 13.46 3.39
C GLN A 224 -13.19 14.94 3.39
N VAL A 225 -12.54 15.40 2.32
CA VAL A 225 -12.09 16.79 2.19
C VAL A 225 -13.20 17.67 1.58
N GLY A 226 -13.96 17.15 0.63
CA GLY A 226 -14.97 17.91 -0.13
C GLY A 226 -16.30 18.09 0.61
N ALA A 227 -16.76 17.09 1.38
CA ALA A 227 -18.05 17.16 2.07
C ALA A 227 -18.16 18.37 3.03
N PRO A 228 -17.17 18.71 3.86
CA PRO A 228 -17.21 19.90 4.71
C PRO A 228 -17.22 21.21 3.92
N THR A 229 -16.57 21.23 2.75
CA THR A 229 -16.52 22.42 1.88
C THR A 229 -17.86 22.63 1.19
N LEU A 230 -18.46 21.57 0.67
CA LEU A 230 -19.76 21.61 0.00
C LEU A 230 -20.87 22.03 0.98
N SER A 231 -20.88 21.51 2.20
CA SER A 231 -21.89 21.89 3.22
C SER A 231 -21.82 23.36 3.65
N ARG A 232 -20.65 24.02 3.49
CA ARG A 232 -20.48 25.46 3.75
C ARG A 232 -20.90 26.33 2.57
N LEU A 233 -20.76 25.81 1.34
CA LEU A 233 -21.21 26.54 0.14
C LEU A 233 -22.73 26.52 -0.06
N LEU A 234 -23.39 25.50 0.54
CA LEU A 234 -24.84 25.32 0.48
C LEU A 234 -25.60 26.00 1.64
N ARG A 235 -24.90 26.63 2.57
CA ARG A 235 -25.46 27.50 3.65
C ARG A 235 -25.26 28.96 3.35
#